data_8315ed895d61e0b1f33313071d382952
#
_entry.id   8315ed895d61e0b1f33313071d382952
#
_cell.length_a   1.000
_cell.length_b   1.000
_cell.length_c   1.000
_cell.angle_alpha   90.00
_cell.angle_beta   90.00
_cell.angle_gamma   90.00
#
_symmetry.space_group_name_H-M   'P 1'
#
loop_
_entity.id
_entity.type
_entity.pdbx_description
1 polymer ?
#
loop_
_entity_poly.entity_id
_entity_poly.type
_entity_poly.pdbx_seq_one_letter_code
_entity_poly.pdbx_strand_id
1 'polypeptide(L)'
;MKLLLCACYLAATGILAFFIGRLLAGHHFDFDGFPFRSFGFEKDGQLYKKLRVSAWQSRVPDMSRVCKKLMPPKKLEGRPDEDTLRQMINETCIAELTHFLLCFTGLAVFWLWPGAGGLVVWLIYCILGNLPFIIIQRYNRPRFLRLLRRCAGKEKEK
;
A
#
# COMPACT_ATOMS: atom_id res chain seq x y z
N MET A 1 -21.37 -20.40 -10.34
CA MET A 1 -21.88 -19.91 -9.04
C MET A 1 -20.77 -19.67 -8.03
N LYS A 2 -19.85 -20.60 -7.75
CA LYS A 2 -18.75 -20.44 -6.76
C LYS A 2 -17.81 -19.27 -7.07
N LEU A 3 -17.41 -19.06 -8.33
CA LEU A 3 -16.54 -17.94 -8.73
C LEU A 3 -17.21 -16.59 -8.42
N LEU A 4 -18.49 -16.44 -8.73
CA LEU A 4 -19.22 -15.20 -8.44
C LEU A 4 -19.28 -14.93 -6.93
N LEU A 5 -19.55 -15.97 -6.12
CA LEU A 5 -19.58 -15.86 -4.68
C LEU A 5 -18.21 -15.39 -4.12
N CYS A 6 -17.10 -16.00 -4.59
CA CYS A 6 -15.76 -15.57 -4.23
C CYS A 6 -15.49 -14.12 -4.65
N ALA A 7 -15.88 -13.73 -5.87
CA ALA A 7 -15.69 -12.37 -6.36
C ALA A 7 -16.47 -11.35 -5.52
N CYS A 8 -17.74 -11.64 -5.18
CA CYS A 8 -18.55 -10.77 -4.31
C CYS A 8 -17.93 -10.64 -2.90
N TYR A 9 -17.47 -11.75 -2.32
CA TYR A 9 -16.79 -11.74 -1.03
C TYR A 9 -15.54 -10.88 -1.05
N LEU A 10 -14.64 -11.09 -2.03
CA LEU A 10 -13.40 -10.32 -2.16
C LEU A 10 -13.63 -8.84 -2.44
N ALA A 11 -14.66 -8.50 -3.22
CA ALA A 11 -15.07 -7.13 -3.45
C ALA A 11 -15.60 -6.47 -2.16
N ALA A 12 -16.48 -7.15 -1.42
CA ALA A 12 -17.03 -6.65 -0.17
C ALA A 12 -15.93 -6.41 0.89
N THR A 13 -15.00 -7.36 1.04
CA THR A 13 -13.86 -7.21 1.95
C THR A 13 -12.95 -6.06 1.53
N GLY A 14 -12.73 -5.86 0.23
CA GLY A 14 -11.98 -4.73 -0.31
C GLY A 14 -12.61 -3.37 0.01
N ILE A 15 -13.95 -3.27 -0.16
CA ILE A 15 -14.69 -2.06 0.20
C ILE A 15 -14.61 -1.79 1.70
N LEU A 16 -14.83 -2.81 2.53
CA LEU A 16 -14.73 -2.68 3.99
C LEU A 16 -13.34 -2.24 4.42
N ALA A 17 -12.29 -2.87 3.86
CA ALA A 17 -10.91 -2.54 4.16
C ALA A 17 -10.55 -1.10 3.74
N PHE A 18 -11.11 -0.59 2.65
CA PHE A 18 -10.96 0.82 2.27
C PHE A 18 -11.49 1.76 3.35
N PHE A 19 -12.70 1.53 3.88
CA PHE A 19 -13.27 2.37 4.93
C PHE A 19 -12.46 2.26 6.25
N ILE A 20 -12.05 1.05 6.63
CA ILE A 20 -11.19 0.84 7.80
C ILE A 20 -9.86 1.60 7.63
N GLY A 21 -9.23 1.52 6.47
CA GLY A 21 -8.02 2.27 6.14
C GLY A 21 -8.21 3.78 6.28
N ARG A 22 -9.37 4.32 5.93
CA ARG A 22 -9.69 5.74 6.13
C ARG A 22 -9.86 6.12 7.60
N LEU A 23 -10.44 5.26 8.41
CA LEU A 23 -10.52 5.48 9.86
C LEU A 23 -9.13 5.48 10.52
N LEU A 24 -8.19 4.71 9.98
CA LEU A 24 -6.80 4.68 10.45
C LEU A 24 -5.95 5.86 9.97
N ALA A 25 -6.45 6.72 9.08
CA ALA A 25 -5.68 7.83 8.51
C ALA A 25 -5.21 8.86 9.57
N GLY A 26 -5.92 8.97 10.70
CA GLY A 26 -5.51 9.80 11.84
C GLY A 26 -4.50 9.15 12.79
N HIS A 27 -4.18 7.87 12.64
CA HIS A 27 -3.20 7.18 13.46
C HIS A 27 -1.80 7.37 12.89
N HIS A 28 -0.83 7.61 13.79
CA HIS A 28 0.57 7.67 13.43
C HIS A 28 1.20 6.29 13.57
N PHE A 29 1.67 5.73 12.47
CA PHE A 29 2.38 4.46 12.46
C PHE A 29 3.88 4.69 12.68
N ASP A 30 4.50 3.80 13.46
CA ASP A 30 5.96 3.73 13.53
C ASP A 30 6.51 3.09 12.25
N PHE A 31 6.94 3.94 11.32
CA PHE A 31 7.46 3.52 10.03
C PHE A 31 8.91 3.01 10.09
N ASP A 32 9.62 3.21 11.20
CA ASP A 32 10.95 2.65 11.47
C ASP A 32 10.86 1.28 12.17
N GLY A 33 9.67 0.93 12.70
CA GLY A 33 9.35 -0.35 13.34
C GLY A 33 8.88 -1.43 12.37
N PHE A 34 8.80 -2.67 12.88
CA PHE A 34 8.16 -3.78 12.17
C PHE A 34 6.63 -3.53 12.09
N PRO A 35 5.96 -3.84 10.95
CA PRO A 35 6.46 -4.46 9.72
C PRO A 35 6.93 -3.45 8.66
N PHE A 36 6.90 -2.15 8.92
CA PHE A 36 7.05 -1.09 7.93
C PHE A 36 8.49 -0.75 7.58
N ARG A 37 9.45 -1.03 8.47
CA ARG A 37 10.86 -0.80 8.20
C ARG A 37 11.32 -1.55 6.95
N SER A 38 12.31 -0.99 6.24
CA SER A 38 12.94 -1.68 5.13
C SER A 38 13.70 -2.92 5.62
N PHE A 39 13.48 -4.06 4.98
CA PHE A 39 14.24 -5.27 5.27
C PHE A 39 15.59 -5.25 4.58
N GLY A 40 16.59 -5.94 5.14
CA GLY A 40 17.95 -5.95 4.60
C GLY A 40 18.05 -6.36 3.13
N PHE A 41 17.20 -7.29 2.67
CA PHE A 41 17.16 -7.71 1.26
C PHE A 41 16.61 -6.63 0.32
N GLU A 42 15.81 -5.69 0.81
CA GLU A 42 15.23 -4.60 0.02
C GLU A 42 16.22 -3.48 -0.26
N LYS A 43 17.32 -3.40 0.54
CA LYS A 43 18.38 -2.39 0.42
C LYS A 43 17.83 -0.97 0.25
N ASP A 44 16.93 -0.55 1.15
CA ASP A 44 16.24 0.74 1.13
C ASP A 44 15.54 1.05 -0.20
N GLY A 45 14.88 0.03 -0.74
CA GLY A 45 14.08 0.14 -1.97
C GLY A 45 14.86 -0.08 -3.27
N GLN A 46 16.16 -0.46 -3.22
CA GLN A 46 16.94 -0.74 -4.44
C GLN A 46 16.42 -1.97 -5.18
N LEU A 47 15.92 -2.99 -4.45
CA LEU A 47 15.27 -4.16 -5.06
C LEU A 47 14.15 -3.72 -6.02
N TYR A 48 13.32 -2.80 -5.58
CA TYR A 48 12.15 -2.32 -6.34
C TYR A 48 12.54 -1.45 -7.55
N LYS A 49 13.73 -0.83 -7.53
CA LYS A 49 14.29 -0.17 -8.72
C LYS A 49 14.63 -1.21 -9.80
N LYS A 50 15.21 -2.35 -9.40
CA LYS A 50 15.48 -3.47 -10.34
C LYS A 50 14.19 -4.02 -10.95
N LEU A 51 13.10 -4.06 -10.18
CA LEU A 51 11.78 -4.44 -10.65
C LEU A 51 11.09 -3.35 -11.49
N ARG A 52 11.78 -2.23 -11.76
CA ARG A 52 11.28 -1.11 -12.58
C ARG A 52 9.92 -0.58 -12.10
N VAL A 53 9.70 -0.56 -10.76
CA VAL A 53 8.42 -0.13 -10.19
C VAL A 53 8.00 1.25 -10.68
N SER A 54 8.93 2.17 -10.88
CA SER A 54 8.67 3.52 -11.44
C SER A 54 8.01 3.50 -12.82
N ALA A 55 8.25 2.45 -13.63
CA ALA A 55 7.71 2.37 -14.98
C ALA A 55 6.25 1.88 -15.03
N TRP A 56 5.83 1.09 -14.05
CA TRP A 56 4.50 0.49 -14.07
C TRP A 56 3.57 0.93 -12.93
N GLN A 57 4.08 1.52 -11.84
CA GLN A 57 3.25 1.96 -10.71
C GLN A 57 2.12 2.93 -11.12
N SER A 58 2.33 3.73 -12.16
CA SER A 58 1.31 4.67 -12.65
C SER A 58 0.15 4.00 -13.39
N ARG A 59 0.31 2.73 -13.79
CA ARG A 59 -0.71 1.92 -14.46
C ARG A 59 -1.60 1.18 -13.47
N VAL A 60 -1.15 1.01 -12.23
CA VAL A 60 -1.94 0.39 -11.17
C VAL A 60 -3.04 1.36 -10.73
N PRO A 61 -4.29 0.89 -10.59
CA PRO A 61 -5.40 1.72 -10.12
C PRO A 61 -5.06 2.40 -8.78
N ASP A 62 -5.21 3.70 -8.73
CA ASP A 62 -4.96 4.49 -7.51
C ASP A 62 -6.26 5.11 -7.03
N MET A 63 -6.75 4.65 -5.88
CA MET A 63 -7.98 5.15 -5.28
C MET A 63 -7.91 6.65 -4.95
N SER A 64 -6.73 7.22 -4.74
CA SER A 64 -6.58 8.68 -4.55
C SER A 64 -6.98 9.48 -5.79
N ARG A 65 -6.94 8.87 -6.98
CA ARG A 65 -7.42 9.49 -8.23
C ARG A 65 -8.95 9.43 -8.36
N VAL A 66 -9.56 8.38 -7.80
CA VAL A 66 -11.02 8.19 -7.84
C VAL A 66 -11.70 8.96 -6.72
N CYS A 67 -11.13 8.90 -5.50
CA CYS A 67 -11.70 9.51 -4.30
C CYS A 67 -10.84 10.70 -3.83
N LYS A 68 -10.64 11.71 -4.71
CA LYS A 68 -9.81 12.90 -4.44
C LYS A 68 -10.19 13.68 -3.17
N LYS A 69 -11.47 13.67 -2.80
CA LYS A 69 -11.97 14.33 -1.58
C LYS A 69 -11.60 13.59 -0.29
N LEU A 70 -11.34 12.28 -0.38
CA LEU A 70 -11.08 11.41 0.78
C LEU A 70 -9.60 11.09 0.96
N MET A 71 -8.78 11.31 -0.05
CA MET A 71 -7.35 11.01 -0.04
C MET A 71 -6.55 12.21 -0.54
N PRO A 72 -5.52 12.65 0.19
CA PRO A 72 -4.63 13.71 -0.29
C PRO A 72 -3.95 13.27 -1.60
N PRO A 73 -3.66 14.22 -2.52
CA PRO A 73 -3.00 13.90 -3.77
C PRO A 73 -1.60 13.35 -3.50
N LYS A 74 -1.29 12.18 -4.05
CA LYS A 74 0.04 11.53 -3.92
C LYS A 74 1.10 12.15 -4.84
N LYS A 75 0.77 13.18 -5.61
CA LYS A 75 1.73 13.94 -6.41
C LYS A 75 2.32 15.08 -5.57
N LEU A 76 3.63 15.09 -5.49
CA LEU A 76 4.39 16.21 -4.95
C LEU A 76 4.31 17.37 -5.95
N GLU A 77 3.45 18.35 -5.70
CA GLU A 77 3.44 19.63 -6.40
C GLU A 77 4.36 20.59 -5.63
N GLY A 78 5.54 20.88 -6.18
CA GLY A 78 6.53 21.75 -5.53
C GLY A 78 7.41 21.03 -4.49
N ARG A 79 7.90 21.79 -3.51
CA ARG A 79 8.62 21.24 -2.34
C ARG A 79 7.59 20.91 -1.26
N PRO A 80 7.39 19.61 -0.95
CA PRO A 80 6.50 19.25 0.13
C PRO A 80 7.09 19.71 1.46
N ASP A 81 6.25 20.17 2.35
CA ASP A 81 6.59 20.44 3.74
C ASP A 81 6.74 19.11 4.54
N GLU A 82 7.23 19.23 5.76
CA GLU A 82 7.48 18.09 6.62
C GLU A 82 6.18 17.33 6.94
N ASP A 83 5.09 18.05 7.23
CA ASP A 83 3.81 17.45 7.60
C ASP A 83 3.19 16.67 6.43
N THR A 84 3.25 17.22 5.24
CA THR A 84 2.82 16.52 4.01
C THR A 84 3.63 15.23 3.80
N LEU A 85 4.95 15.26 4.00
CA LEU A 85 5.80 14.06 3.87
C LEU A 85 5.46 13.01 4.93
N ARG A 86 5.26 13.42 6.19
CA ARG A 86 4.84 12.50 7.26
C ARG A 86 3.50 11.87 6.96
N GLN A 87 2.53 12.65 6.48
CA GLN A 87 1.24 12.14 6.06
C GLN A 87 1.38 11.12 4.90
N MET A 88 2.17 11.43 3.87
CA MET A 88 2.41 10.51 2.76
C MET A 88 3.07 9.21 3.22
N ILE A 89 4.02 9.26 4.15
CA ILE A 89 4.66 8.08 4.74
C ILE A 89 3.61 7.25 5.48
N ASN A 90 2.79 7.88 6.31
CA ASN A 90 1.71 7.22 7.05
C ASN A 90 0.71 6.53 6.12
N GLU A 91 0.29 7.19 5.05
CA GLU A 91 -0.59 6.62 4.01
C GLU A 91 0.05 5.38 3.33
N THR A 92 1.38 5.35 3.18
CA THR A 92 2.04 4.14 2.67
C THR A 92 1.96 2.97 3.65
N CYS A 93 2.02 3.23 4.96
CA CYS A 93 1.88 2.20 6.00
C CYS A 93 0.47 1.64 6.02
N ILE A 94 -0.55 2.51 5.99
CA ILE A 94 -1.96 2.12 5.95
C ILE A 94 -2.25 1.26 4.71
N ALA A 95 -1.82 1.71 3.53
CA ALA A 95 -2.07 1.00 2.29
C ALA A 95 -1.36 -0.38 2.28
N GLU A 96 -0.11 -0.47 2.74
CA GLU A 96 0.60 -1.74 2.85
C GLU A 96 -0.13 -2.71 3.79
N LEU A 97 -0.48 -2.25 4.99
CA LEU A 97 -1.20 -3.05 5.98
C LEU A 97 -2.55 -3.53 5.43
N THR A 98 -3.29 -2.63 4.80
CA THR A 98 -4.59 -2.96 4.19
C THR A 98 -4.47 -4.09 3.17
N HIS A 99 -3.53 -3.98 2.21
CA HIS A 99 -3.34 -5.00 1.18
C HIS A 99 -2.79 -6.31 1.75
N PHE A 100 -1.97 -6.25 2.78
CA PHE A 100 -1.50 -7.43 3.49
C PHE A 100 -2.66 -8.17 4.18
N LEU A 101 -3.51 -7.43 4.91
CA LEU A 101 -4.69 -8.00 5.56
C LEU A 101 -5.70 -8.55 4.55
N LEU A 102 -5.84 -7.93 3.38
CA LEU A 102 -6.69 -8.43 2.30
C LEU A 102 -6.18 -9.78 1.75
N CYS A 103 -4.87 -9.98 1.60
CA CYS A 103 -4.32 -11.28 1.26
C CYS A 103 -4.68 -12.34 2.31
N PHE A 104 -4.60 -11.97 3.59
CA PHE A 104 -4.90 -12.87 4.70
C PHE A 104 -6.40 -13.20 4.79
N THR A 105 -7.27 -12.19 4.76
CA THR A 105 -8.72 -12.40 4.77
C THR A 105 -9.21 -13.12 3.53
N GLY A 106 -8.52 -12.95 2.39
CA GLY A 106 -8.76 -13.70 1.16
C GLY A 106 -8.67 -15.21 1.30
N LEU A 107 -8.00 -15.74 2.33
CA LEU A 107 -7.96 -17.18 2.62
C LEU A 107 -9.36 -17.78 2.86
N ALA A 108 -10.34 -16.97 3.27
CA ALA A 108 -11.71 -17.42 3.42
C ALA A 108 -12.34 -17.94 2.10
N VAL A 109 -11.75 -17.62 0.95
CA VAL A 109 -12.14 -18.22 -0.34
C VAL A 109 -12.06 -19.74 -0.32
N PHE A 110 -11.15 -20.34 0.48
CA PHE A 110 -11.07 -21.80 0.59
C PHE A 110 -12.31 -22.45 1.23
N TRP A 111 -13.03 -21.71 2.09
CA TRP A 111 -14.32 -22.17 2.61
C TRP A 111 -15.45 -22.05 1.59
N LEU A 112 -15.42 -21.01 0.74
CA LEU A 112 -16.41 -20.76 -0.30
C LEU A 112 -16.23 -21.69 -1.50
N TRP A 113 -14.99 -22.00 -1.83
CA TRP A 113 -14.61 -22.89 -2.94
C TRP A 113 -13.40 -23.74 -2.56
N PRO A 114 -13.59 -24.89 -1.88
CA PRO A 114 -12.52 -25.80 -1.55
C PRO A 114 -11.81 -26.37 -2.78
N GLY A 115 -10.50 -26.62 -2.64
CA GLY A 115 -9.67 -27.23 -3.68
C GLY A 115 -9.03 -26.25 -4.65
N ALA A 116 -8.64 -26.74 -5.83
CA ALA A 116 -7.85 -26.01 -6.81
C ALA A 116 -8.48 -24.68 -7.28
N GLY A 117 -9.81 -24.65 -7.40
CA GLY A 117 -10.53 -23.42 -7.81
C GLY A 117 -10.34 -22.27 -6.83
N GLY A 118 -10.51 -22.51 -5.54
CA GLY A 118 -10.28 -21.50 -4.50
C GLY A 118 -8.82 -21.08 -4.44
N LEU A 119 -7.88 -22.02 -4.60
CA LEU A 119 -6.44 -21.71 -4.65
C LEU A 119 -6.11 -20.75 -5.79
N VAL A 120 -6.59 -21.03 -6.99
CA VAL A 120 -6.36 -20.18 -8.17
C VAL A 120 -6.94 -18.78 -7.95
N VAL A 121 -8.17 -18.67 -7.45
CA VAL A 121 -8.80 -17.38 -7.17
C VAL A 121 -8.00 -16.61 -6.12
N TRP A 122 -7.61 -17.24 -5.03
CA TRP A 122 -6.80 -16.61 -3.98
C TRP A 122 -5.43 -16.16 -4.49
N LEU A 123 -4.73 -16.99 -5.28
CA LEU A 123 -3.43 -16.62 -5.85
C LEU A 123 -3.55 -15.43 -6.79
N ILE A 124 -4.55 -15.41 -7.68
CA ILE A 124 -4.80 -14.26 -8.57
C ILE A 124 -5.08 -13.02 -7.74
N TYR A 125 -5.93 -13.11 -6.72
CA TYR A 125 -6.24 -12.01 -5.83
C TYR A 125 -5.01 -11.46 -5.10
N CYS A 126 -4.16 -12.33 -4.58
CA CYS A 126 -2.92 -11.91 -3.91
C CYS A 126 -1.91 -11.31 -4.88
N ILE A 127 -1.62 -12.02 -5.99
CA ILE A 127 -0.51 -11.67 -6.89
C ILE A 127 -0.87 -10.45 -7.77
N LEU A 128 -2.08 -10.39 -8.29
CA LEU A 128 -2.49 -9.30 -9.19
C LEU A 128 -3.26 -8.19 -8.47
N GLY A 129 -4.04 -8.54 -7.46
CA GLY A 129 -4.90 -7.58 -6.75
C GLY A 129 -4.23 -6.87 -5.58
N ASN A 130 -3.26 -7.48 -4.91
CA ASN A 130 -2.70 -6.93 -3.67
C ASN A 130 -1.18 -6.72 -3.69
N LEU A 131 -0.41 -7.69 -4.17
CA LEU A 131 1.06 -7.62 -4.16
C LEU A 131 1.63 -6.38 -4.88
N PRO A 132 1.12 -5.94 -6.06
CA PRO A 132 1.62 -4.73 -6.71
C PRO A 132 1.46 -3.48 -5.83
N PHE A 133 0.37 -3.38 -5.07
CA PHE A 133 0.15 -2.25 -4.15
C PHE A 133 1.14 -2.28 -2.98
N ILE A 134 1.38 -3.44 -2.37
CA ILE A 134 2.39 -3.61 -1.31
C ILE A 134 3.77 -3.18 -1.83
N ILE A 135 4.17 -3.66 -3.01
CA ILE A 135 5.46 -3.33 -3.64
C ILE A 135 5.59 -1.82 -3.87
N ILE A 136 4.53 -1.15 -4.34
CA ILE A 136 4.53 0.30 -4.56
C ILE A 136 4.76 1.05 -3.25
N GLN A 137 4.12 0.65 -2.14
CA GLN A 137 4.30 1.31 -0.85
C GLN A 137 5.74 1.14 -0.35
N ARG A 138 6.27 -0.08 -0.40
CA ARG A 138 7.65 -0.39 0.01
C ARG A 138 8.71 0.25 -0.89
N TYR A 139 8.39 0.53 -2.15
CA TYR A 139 9.24 1.32 -3.05
C TYR A 139 9.22 2.81 -2.69
N ASN A 140 8.05 3.38 -2.43
CA ASN A 140 7.88 4.82 -2.24
C ASN A 140 8.29 5.29 -0.84
N ARG A 141 8.02 4.52 0.22
CA ARG A 141 8.30 4.90 1.61
C ARG A 141 9.76 5.29 1.86
N PRO A 142 10.78 4.52 1.48
CA PRO A 142 12.18 4.94 1.68
C PRO A 142 12.54 6.22 0.92
N ARG A 143 11.84 6.53 -0.16
CA ARG A 143 12.05 7.78 -0.93
C ARG A 143 11.49 8.98 -0.18
N PHE A 144 10.29 8.86 0.39
CA PHE A 144 9.69 9.91 1.23
C PHE A 144 10.48 10.12 2.51
N LEU A 145 10.96 9.06 3.15
CA LEU A 145 11.83 9.16 4.34
C LEU A 145 13.14 9.92 4.03
N ARG A 146 13.76 9.68 2.88
CA ARG A 146 14.96 10.45 2.48
C ARG A 146 14.64 11.93 2.24
N LEU A 147 13.48 12.26 1.68
CA LEU A 147 13.04 13.64 1.50
C LEU A 147 12.79 14.30 2.87
N LEU A 148 12.10 13.62 3.77
CA LEU A 148 11.82 14.09 5.12
C LEU A 148 13.12 14.43 5.89
N ARG A 149 14.09 13.53 5.87
CA ARG A 149 15.41 13.77 6.50
C ARG A 149 16.14 14.98 5.92
N ARG A 150 16.01 15.23 4.61
CA ARG A 150 16.59 16.43 3.97
C ARG A 150 15.87 17.72 4.35
N CYS A 151 14.57 17.69 4.57
CA CYS A 151 13.83 18.86 5.06
C CYS A 151 14.25 19.19 6.49
N ALA A 152 14.27 18.21 7.40
CA ALA A 152 14.66 18.38 8.79
C ALA A 152 16.15 18.79 8.97
N GLY A 153 17.05 18.36 8.08
CA GLY A 153 18.46 18.80 8.10
C GLY A 153 18.65 20.27 7.75
N LYS A 154 17.83 20.80 6.85
CA LYS A 154 17.90 22.21 6.43
C LYS A 154 17.30 23.20 7.44
N GLU A 155 16.39 22.75 8.30
CA GLU A 155 15.87 23.58 9.40
C GLU A 155 16.89 23.79 10.52
N LYS A 156 17.82 22.82 10.71
CA LYS A 156 18.89 22.92 11.71
C LYS A 156 20.07 23.80 11.29
N GLU A 157 20.17 24.15 10.00
CA GLU A 157 21.23 25.00 9.45
C GLU A 157 20.79 26.49 9.28
N LYS A 158 19.56 26.83 9.62
CA LYS A 158 19.04 28.21 9.68
C LYS A 158 18.90 28.70 11.11
#